data_4d9844a924ecb7d40242ef32f38a73a9
#
_entry.id   4d9844a924ecb7d40242ef32f38a73a9
#
_cell.length_a   1.000
_cell.length_b   1.000
_cell.length_c   1.000
_cell.angle_alpha   90.00
_cell.angle_beta   90.00
_cell.angle_gamma   90.00
#
_symmetry.space_group_name_H-M   'P 1'
#
loop_
_entity.id
_entity.type
_entity.pdbx_description
1 polymer ?
#
loop_
_entity_poly.entity_id
_entity_poly.type
_entity_poly.pdbx_seq_one_letter_code
_entity_poly.pdbx_strand_id
1 'polypeptide(L)'
;MIGIIVTGHGRFAEGLSSSVELIAGAQPQYKSVLFLEEAGPEKLSSDLKEAIAEVNTGEGVLVFTDLKGGTPFKESVMIAMNQTDVHVLAGTNLPMLLEASLMRLSEPAVYDFAKSLAETGASQVELFEMPEADDASDDFSDGI
;
A
#
# COMPACT_ATOMS: atom_id res chain seq x y z
N MET A 1 2.66 -3.94 15.93
CA MET A 1 3.12 -3.41 14.63
C MET A 1 1.91 -3.11 13.75
N ILE A 2 1.94 -2.00 13.01
CA ILE A 2 0.85 -1.62 12.11
C ILE A 2 0.68 -2.70 11.03
N GLY A 3 -0.56 -3.16 10.82
CA GLY A 3 -0.88 -4.14 9.80
C GLY A 3 -0.97 -3.52 8.41
N ILE A 4 -0.66 -4.28 7.39
CA ILE A 4 -0.71 -3.83 5.99
C ILE A 4 -1.62 -4.76 5.18
N ILE A 5 -2.56 -4.15 4.46
CA ILE A 5 -3.38 -4.81 3.46
C ILE A 5 -3.10 -4.14 2.11
N VAL A 6 -2.92 -4.94 1.08
CA VAL A 6 -2.83 -4.44 -0.31
C VAL A 6 -3.97 -5.05 -1.09
N THR A 7 -4.76 -4.22 -1.77
CA THR A 7 -5.88 -4.68 -2.58
C THR A 7 -6.03 -3.84 -3.84
N GLY A 8 -6.56 -4.42 -4.89
CA GLY A 8 -6.75 -3.73 -6.16
C GLY A 8 -7.37 -4.65 -7.20
N HIS A 9 -7.65 -4.12 -8.36
CA HIS A 9 -8.25 -4.87 -9.46
C HIS A 9 -7.31 -5.97 -9.96
N GLY A 10 -7.87 -7.12 -10.27
CA GLY A 10 -7.11 -8.25 -10.78
C GLY A 10 -6.01 -8.67 -9.81
N ARG A 11 -4.81 -8.81 -10.29
CA ARG A 11 -3.65 -9.26 -9.51
C ARG A 11 -2.72 -8.12 -9.08
N PHE A 12 -3.25 -6.90 -9.01
CA PHE A 12 -2.48 -5.72 -8.60
C PHE A 12 -1.80 -5.96 -7.24
N ALA A 13 -2.56 -6.44 -6.26
CA ALA A 13 -2.04 -6.67 -4.91
C ALA A 13 -0.92 -7.69 -4.90
N GLU A 14 -1.07 -8.78 -5.64
CA GLU A 14 -0.07 -9.84 -5.75
C GLU A 14 1.20 -9.34 -6.42
N GLY A 15 1.07 -8.62 -7.54
CA GLY A 15 2.21 -8.10 -8.28
C GLY A 15 3.03 -7.11 -7.47
N LEU A 16 2.38 -6.14 -6.85
CA LEU A 16 3.04 -5.14 -6.03
C LEU A 16 3.73 -5.78 -4.82
N SER A 17 3.03 -6.70 -4.17
CA SER A 17 3.57 -7.41 -3.00
C SER A 17 4.75 -8.30 -3.35
N SER A 18 4.79 -8.86 -4.56
CA SER A 18 5.94 -9.66 -5.00
C SER A 18 7.21 -8.80 -5.09
N SER A 19 7.07 -7.55 -5.50
CA SER A 19 8.21 -6.62 -5.54
C SER A 19 8.66 -6.22 -4.13
N VAL A 20 7.72 -6.01 -3.21
CA VAL A 20 8.05 -5.75 -1.81
C VAL A 20 8.83 -6.91 -1.22
N GLU A 21 8.39 -8.13 -1.43
CA GLU A 21 9.07 -9.31 -0.93
C GLU A 21 10.49 -9.47 -1.49
N LEU A 22 10.65 -9.20 -2.78
CA LEU A 22 11.97 -9.27 -3.42
C LEU A 22 12.96 -8.27 -2.81
N ILE A 23 12.51 -7.04 -2.52
CA ILE A 23 13.38 -5.96 -2.06
C ILE A 23 13.55 -5.97 -0.54
N ALA A 24 12.46 -6.16 0.20
CA ALA A 24 12.42 -6.03 1.67
C ALA A 24 12.28 -7.36 2.42
N GLY A 25 12.13 -8.46 1.70
CA GLY A 25 11.90 -9.77 2.31
C GLY A 25 10.44 -10.01 2.70
N ALA A 26 10.16 -11.21 3.20
CA ALA A 26 8.82 -11.57 3.66
C ALA A 26 8.36 -10.66 4.79
N GLN A 27 7.12 -10.20 4.71
CA GLN A 27 6.56 -9.23 5.65
C GLN A 27 5.53 -9.89 6.57
N PRO A 28 5.71 -9.83 7.90
CA PRO A 28 4.68 -10.27 8.84
C PRO A 28 3.53 -9.27 8.88
N GLN A 29 2.35 -9.71 9.32
CA GLN A 29 1.15 -8.86 9.42
C GLN A 29 0.90 -8.07 8.14
N TYR A 30 0.91 -8.80 7.02
CA TYR A 30 0.80 -8.24 5.68
C TYR A 30 -0.03 -9.21 4.85
N LYS A 31 -1.11 -8.73 4.23
CA LYS A 31 -1.98 -9.56 3.40
C LYS A 31 -2.29 -8.89 2.08
N SER A 32 -2.27 -9.68 1.02
CA SER A 32 -2.79 -9.27 -0.30
C SER A 32 -4.20 -9.80 -0.45
N VAL A 33 -5.12 -8.95 -0.87
CA VAL A 33 -6.52 -9.32 -1.12
C VAL A 33 -6.82 -9.01 -2.59
N LEU A 34 -7.04 -10.07 -3.37
CA LEU A 34 -7.29 -9.94 -4.80
C LEU A 34 -8.76 -9.62 -5.09
N PHE A 35 -8.99 -8.83 -6.12
CA PHE A 35 -10.32 -8.58 -6.65
C PHE A 35 -10.35 -9.07 -8.09
N LEU A 36 -10.71 -10.35 -8.27
CA LEU A 36 -10.72 -11.00 -9.57
C LEU A 36 -12.05 -10.79 -10.29
N GLU A 37 -12.05 -10.98 -11.59
CA GLU A 37 -13.17 -10.70 -12.47
C GLU A 37 -14.49 -11.36 -12.02
N GLU A 38 -14.42 -12.57 -11.48
CA GLU A 38 -15.58 -13.34 -11.06
C GLU A 38 -16.10 -12.99 -9.66
N ALA A 39 -15.35 -12.19 -8.91
CA ALA A 39 -15.70 -11.82 -7.54
C ALA A 39 -16.60 -10.60 -7.54
N GLY A 40 -17.61 -10.62 -6.67
CA GLY A 40 -18.44 -9.44 -6.43
C GLY A 40 -17.92 -8.59 -5.28
N PRO A 41 -18.49 -7.37 -5.10
CA PRO A 41 -18.10 -6.49 -4.00
C PRO A 41 -18.29 -7.12 -2.62
N GLU A 42 -19.30 -7.96 -2.44
CA GLU A 42 -19.60 -8.61 -1.17
C GLU A 42 -18.49 -9.57 -0.75
N LYS A 43 -17.97 -10.34 -1.70
CA LYS A 43 -16.84 -11.23 -1.43
C LYS A 43 -15.60 -10.43 -1.08
N LEU A 44 -15.32 -9.37 -1.81
CA LEU A 44 -14.19 -8.50 -1.52
C LEU A 44 -14.31 -7.89 -0.13
N SER A 45 -15.49 -7.39 0.23
CA SER A 45 -15.75 -6.83 1.56
C SER A 45 -15.48 -7.86 2.67
N SER A 46 -15.97 -9.08 2.48
CA SER A 46 -15.76 -10.17 3.44
C SER A 46 -14.28 -10.51 3.57
N ASP A 47 -13.58 -10.65 2.45
CA ASP A 47 -12.16 -10.98 2.44
C ASP A 47 -11.32 -9.86 3.09
N LEU A 48 -11.67 -8.60 2.84
CA LEU A 48 -11.01 -7.45 3.45
C LEU A 48 -11.20 -7.42 4.97
N LYS A 49 -12.41 -7.64 5.44
CA LYS A 49 -12.72 -7.66 6.88
C LYS A 49 -11.92 -8.74 7.59
N GLU A 50 -11.86 -9.92 7.00
CA GLU A 50 -11.09 -11.04 7.55
C GLU A 50 -9.60 -10.71 7.59
N ALA A 51 -9.06 -10.21 6.49
CA ALA A 51 -7.64 -9.86 6.39
C ALA A 51 -7.26 -8.76 7.39
N ILE A 52 -8.09 -7.72 7.52
CA ILE A 52 -7.86 -6.63 8.47
C ILE A 52 -7.84 -7.18 9.90
N ALA A 53 -8.78 -8.04 10.25
CA ALA A 53 -8.82 -8.66 11.58
C ALA A 53 -7.56 -9.49 11.87
N GLU A 54 -7.05 -10.19 10.87
CA GLU A 54 -5.84 -11.00 11.03
C GLU A 54 -4.58 -10.17 11.28
N VAL A 55 -4.43 -9.02 10.61
CA VAL A 55 -3.20 -8.22 10.69
C VAL A 55 -3.25 -7.15 11.78
N ASN A 56 -4.43 -6.85 12.33
CA ASN A 56 -4.57 -5.83 13.37
C ASN A 56 -4.27 -6.41 14.74
N THR A 57 -3.18 -5.98 15.34
CA THR A 57 -2.77 -6.39 16.69
C THR A 57 -2.97 -5.26 17.71
N GLY A 58 -3.72 -4.23 17.36
CA GLY A 58 -4.05 -3.09 18.23
C GLY A 58 -3.37 -1.78 17.84
N GLU A 59 -2.46 -1.81 16.87
CA GLU A 59 -1.74 -0.60 16.42
C GLU A 59 -2.32 -0.01 15.13
N GLY A 60 -3.40 -0.60 14.63
CA GLY A 60 -4.08 -0.14 13.43
C GLY A 60 -3.63 -0.84 12.15
N VAL A 61 -4.32 -0.52 11.07
CA VAL A 61 -4.12 -1.14 9.76
C VAL A 61 -4.13 -0.07 8.66
N LEU A 62 -3.20 -0.20 7.72
CA LEU A 62 -3.17 0.58 6.49
C LEU A 62 -3.64 -0.32 5.34
N VAL A 63 -4.64 0.15 4.61
CA VAL A 63 -5.14 -0.53 3.41
C VAL A 63 -4.68 0.27 2.20
N PHE A 64 -3.82 -0.34 1.40
CA PHE A 64 -3.30 0.25 0.16
C PHE A 64 -4.12 -0.23 -1.01
N THR A 65 -4.75 0.71 -1.71
CA THR A 65 -5.61 0.39 -2.86
C THR A 65 -5.03 0.99 -4.14
N ASP A 66 -5.46 0.45 -5.26
CA ASP A 66 -4.99 0.90 -6.57
C ASP A 66 -5.66 2.20 -6.99
N LEU A 67 -6.87 2.15 -7.46
CA LEU A 67 -7.56 3.23 -8.16
C LEU A 67 -8.52 3.96 -7.22
N LYS A 68 -8.31 5.25 -7.03
CA LYS A 68 -9.22 6.08 -6.22
C LYS A 68 -10.63 6.00 -6.81
N GLY A 69 -11.59 5.64 -5.97
CA GLY A 69 -12.99 5.50 -6.40
C GLY A 69 -13.35 4.15 -7.02
N GLY A 70 -12.39 3.25 -7.19
CA GLY A 70 -12.66 1.89 -7.66
C GLY A 70 -13.29 1.03 -6.56
N THR A 71 -13.77 -0.16 -6.93
CA THR A 71 -14.44 -1.07 -5.97
C THR A 71 -13.55 -1.44 -4.78
N PRO A 72 -12.26 -1.80 -4.97
CA PRO A 72 -11.40 -2.07 -3.82
C PRO A 72 -11.26 -0.88 -2.88
N PHE A 73 -11.16 0.33 -3.41
CA PHE A 73 -11.14 1.55 -2.61
C PHE A 73 -12.45 1.75 -1.86
N LYS A 74 -13.59 1.68 -2.54
CA LYS A 74 -14.90 1.91 -1.94
C LYS A 74 -15.20 0.93 -0.81
N GLU A 75 -14.95 -0.36 -1.03
CA GLU A 75 -15.18 -1.37 0.03
C GLU A 75 -14.26 -1.16 1.22
N SER A 76 -13.01 -0.78 0.98
CA SER A 76 -12.06 -0.48 2.05
C SER A 76 -12.48 0.74 2.86
N VAL A 77 -12.95 1.79 2.19
CA VAL A 77 -13.42 3.01 2.86
C VAL A 77 -14.65 2.72 3.72
N MET A 78 -15.60 1.93 3.22
CA MET A 78 -16.77 1.55 4.00
C MET A 78 -16.41 0.82 5.30
N ILE A 79 -15.41 -0.03 5.25
CA ILE A 79 -14.89 -0.71 6.43
C ILE A 79 -14.23 0.31 7.38
N ALA A 80 -13.38 1.17 6.85
CA ALA A 80 -12.66 2.17 7.63
C ALA A 80 -13.59 3.17 8.32
N MET A 81 -14.73 3.48 7.74
CA MET A 81 -15.72 4.37 8.36
C MET A 81 -16.28 3.83 9.67
N ASN A 82 -16.15 2.53 9.90
CA ASN A 82 -16.64 1.87 11.11
C ASN A 82 -15.51 1.41 12.04
N GLN A 83 -14.25 1.74 11.71
CA GLN A 83 -13.07 1.35 12.49
C GLN A 83 -12.07 2.50 12.51
N THR A 84 -11.87 3.10 13.68
CA THR A 84 -11.08 4.33 13.82
C THR A 84 -9.59 4.15 13.56
N ASP A 85 -9.10 2.93 13.62
CA ASP A 85 -7.68 2.58 13.45
C ASP A 85 -7.35 2.00 12.07
N VAL A 86 -8.30 2.05 11.13
CA VAL A 86 -8.10 1.59 9.75
C VAL A 86 -8.10 2.80 8.82
N HIS A 87 -7.03 2.95 8.06
CA HIS A 87 -6.88 4.06 7.11
C HIS A 87 -6.60 3.53 5.71
N VAL A 88 -7.19 4.19 4.71
CA VAL A 88 -7.15 3.72 3.31
C VAL A 88 -6.36 4.71 2.46
N LEU A 89 -5.41 4.18 1.70
CA LEU A 89 -4.64 4.94 0.71
C LEU A 89 -5.03 4.48 -0.70
N ALA A 90 -5.13 5.43 -1.62
CA ALA A 90 -5.39 5.16 -3.03
C ALA A 90 -4.17 5.59 -3.87
N GLY A 91 -4.12 5.12 -5.11
CA GLY A 91 -3.00 5.46 -5.98
C GLY A 91 -1.69 4.82 -5.56
N THR A 92 -1.76 3.66 -4.94
CA THR A 92 -0.60 3.00 -4.37
C THR A 92 0.47 2.72 -5.42
N ASN A 93 1.70 3.11 -5.10
CA ASN A 93 2.87 2.75 -5.88
C ASN A 93 3.88 2.02 -4.99
N LEU A 94 4.91 1.45 -5.60
CA LEU A 94 5.89 0.63 -4.89
C LEU A 94 6.69 1.42 -3.83
N PRO A 95 7.16 2.65 -4.09
CA PRO A 95 7.93 3.38 -3.08
C PRO A 95 7.18 3.57 -1.76
N MET A 96 5.91 3.97 -1.80
CA MET A 96 5.15 4.18 -0.56
C MET A 96 4.89 2.87 0.18
N LEU A 97 4.67 1.78 -0.55
CA LEU A 97 4.44 0.47 0.06
C LEU A 97 5.73 -0.10 0.67
N LEU A 98 6.88 0.12 0.03
CA LEU A 98 8.18 -0.22 0.59
C LEU A 98 8.44 0.56 1.88
N GLU A 99 8.23 1.87 1.86
CA GLU A 99 8.42 2.68 3.06
C GLU A 99 7.51 2.20 4.20
N ALA A 100 6.25 1.91 3.91
CA ALA A 100 5.34 1.37 4.90
C ALA A 100 5.88 0.07 5.51
N SER A 101 6.34 -0.85 4.68
CA SER A 101 6.84 -2.15 5.13
C SER A 101 8.10 -2.04 5.99
N LEU A 102 9.00 -1.12 5.65
CA LEU A 102 10.27 -0.96 6.34
C LEU A 102 10.19 -0.08 7.58
N MET A 103 9.28 0.89 7.61
CA MET A 103 9.26 1.92 8.66
C MET A 103 8.16 1.76 9.70
N ARG A 104 7.18 0.88 9.49
CA ARG A 104 6.01 0.74 10.37
C ARG A 104 6.32 0.38 11.83
N LEU A 105 7.48 -0.17 12.09
CA LEU A 105 7.89 -0.51 13.48
C LEU A 105 8.22 0.71 14.32
N SER A 106 8.68 1.79 13.68
CA SER A 106 9.11 3.00 14.39
C SER A 106 8.02 4.08 14.44
N GLU A 107 6.86 3.83 13.84
CA GLU A 107 5.78 4.82 13.76
C GLU A 107 4.72 4.57 14.83
N PRO A 108 4.51 5.54 15.74
CA PRO A 108 3.59 5.35 16.85
C PRO A 108 2.12 5.57 16.49
N ALA A 109 1.81 6.35 15.45
CA ALA A 109 0.45 6.73 15.10
C ALA A 109 0.14 6.36 13.65
N VAL A 110 -0.81 5.45 13.46
CA VAL A 110 -1.17 4.94 12.13
C VAL A 110 -1.68 6.05 11.19
N TYR A 111 -2.43 7.01 11.72
CA TYR A 111 -2.95 8.11 10.88
C TYR A 111 -1.83 9.01 10.35
N ASP A 112 -0.93 9.42 11.22
CA ASP A 112 0.19 10.28 10.83
C ASP A 112 1.11 9.56 9.84
N PHE A 113 1.32 8.27 10.05
CA PHE A 113 2.09 7.45 9.12
C PHE A 113 1.41 7.38 7.76
N ALA A 114 0.08 7.16 7.72
CA ALA A 114 -0.69 7.14 6.47
C ALA A 114 -0.50 8.44 5.68
N LYS A 115 -0.55 9.59 6.36
CA LYS A 115 -0.33 10.91 5.71
C LYS A 115 1.06 11.00 5.10
N SER A 116 2.07 10.60 5.86
CA SER A 116 3.47 10.61 5.40
C SER A 116 3.65 9.72 4.16
N LEU A 117 3.05 8.54 4.17
CA LEU A 117 3.14 7.61 3.04
C LEU A 117 2.46 8.14 1.78
N ALA A 118 1.33 8.82 1.93
CA ALA A 118 0.68 9.46 0.79
C ALA A 118 1.58 10.53 0.16
N GLU A 119 2.29 11.30 0.97
CA GLU A 119 3.26 12.29 0.50
C GLU A 119 4.43 11.63 -0.23
N THR A 120 4.96 10.55 0.33
CA THR A 120 6.03 9.77 -0.32
C THR A 120 5.58 9.26 -1.68
N GLY A 121 4.41 8.63 -1.75
CA GLY A 121 3.89 8.11 -3.01
C GLY A 121 3.75 9.19 -4.07
N ALA A 122 3.17 10.33 -3.72
CA ALA A 122 2.99 11.45 -4.63
C ALA A 122 4.33 12.00 -5.14
N SER A 123 5.35 12.05 -4.29
CA SER A 123 6.66 12.59 -4.63
C SER A 123 7.46 11.68 -5.59
N GLN A 124 7.08 10.43 -5.72
CA GLN A 124 7.81 9.45 -6.54
C GLN A 124 7.34 9.37 -7.99
N VAL A 125 6.27 10.08 -8.33
CA VAL A 125 5.80 10.17 -9.71
C VAL A 125 6.61 11.26 -10.41
N GLU A 126 7.42 10.86 -11.39
CA GLU A 126 8.38 11.77 -12.01
C GLU A 126 8.55 11.45 -13.49
N LEU A 127 8.58 12.50 -14.32
CA LEU A 127 8.98 12.38 -15.72
C LEU A 127 10.51 12.52 -15.77
N PHE A 128 11.18 11.50 -16.32
CA PHE A 128 12.63 11.64 -16.56
C PHE A 128 12.86 12.68 -17.67
N GLU A 129 13.74 13.61 -17.38
CA GLU A 129 14.19 14.58 -18.37
C GLU A 129 15.70 14.45 -18.49
N MET A 130 16.22 14.55 -19.72
CA MET A 130 17.66 14.42 -19.94
C MET A 130 18.40 15.55 -19.22
N PRO A 131 19.28 15.23 -18.26
CA PRO A 131 20.07 16.26 -17.57
C PRO A 131 21.11 16.88 -18.51
N GLU A 132 21.68 18.02 -18.11
CA GLU A 132 22.84 18.57 -18.80
C GLU A 132 24.02 17.62 -18.65
N ALA A 133 25.01 17.73 -19.58
CA ALA A 133 26.09 16.73 -19.72
C ALA A 133 26.87 16.44 -18.43
N ASP A 134 26.98 17.43 -17.52
CA ASP A 134 27.76 17.28 -16.28
C ASP A 134 27.04 16.48 -15.21
N ASP A 135 25.70 16.33 -15.30
CA ASP A 135 24.87 15.68 -14.28
C ASP A 135 24.43 14.28 -14.68
N ALA A 136 24.69 13.86 -15.92
CA ALA A 136 24.12 12.64 -16.49
C ALA A 136 24.54 11.35 -15.77
N SER A 137 25.72 11.32 -15.15
CA SER A 137 26.23 10.11 -14.48
C SER A 137 25.59 9.86 -13.12
N ASP A 138 25.09 10.89 -12.45
CA ASP A 138 24.56 10.75 -11.09
C ASP A 138 23.17 10.11 -11.07
N ASP A 139 22.40 10.27 -12.15
CA ASP A 139 21.03 9.76 -12.24
C ASP A 139 20.93 8.22 -12.24
N PHE A 140 22.03 7.55 -12.54
CA PHE A 140 22.06 6.09 -12.68
C PHE A 140 22.93 5.39 -11.65
N SER A 141 23.51 6.11 -10.71
CA SER A 141 24.46 5.55 -9.74
C SER A 141 23.81 4.90 -8.53
N ASP A 142 22.56 5.25 -8.19
CA ASP A 142 21.85 4.83 -6.97
C ASP A 142 20.71 3.85 -7.24
N GLY A 143 20.84 2.96 -8.20
CA GLY A 143 19.83 1.94 -8.47
C GLY A 143 19.74 0.89 -7.38
N ILE A 144 18.52 0.38 -7.18
CA ILE A 144 18.25 -0.76 -6.28
C ILE A 144 18.49 -2.06 -7.04
#